data_0702a751e98252e978b183c7f23523dc
#
_entry.id   0702a751e98252e978b183c7f23523dc
#
_cell.length_a   1.000
_cell.length_b   1.000
_cell.length_c   1.000
_cell.angle_alpha   90.00
_cell.angle_beta   90.00
_cell.angle_gamma   90.00
#
_symmetry.space_group_name_H-M   'P 1'
#
loop_
_entity.id
_entity.type
_entity.pdbx_description
1 polymer ?
#
loop_
_entity_poly.entity_id
_entity_poly.type
_entity_poly.pdbx_seq_one_letter_code
_entity_poly.pdbx_strand_id
1 'polypeptide(L)'
;MDLVERFINYTKFDTQSSEDSESVPSTAKQLDFAKYLKHELEEEGLSDVEMDDMGYIYATLKGNTKKKTPTIGFISHMDTSPDASGKDIKARVIKNYDGEDIELSPGIISSVEKFPELKAHKGEDIIVTDGTTLLGADDKAGIAEIV
;
A
#
# COMPACT_ATOMS: atom_id res chain seq x y z
N MET A 1 -13.72 3.69 -6.13
CA MET A 1 -12.69 2.71 -6.62
C MET A 1 -12.82 1.48 -5.75
N ASP A 2 -12.66 0.25 -6.27
CA ASP A 2 -12.62 -0.92 -5.38
C ASP A 2 -11.26 -1.04 -4.67
N LEU A 3 -11.20 -1.85 -3.62
CA LEU A 3 -10.00 -2.00 -2.78
C LEU A 3 -8.77 -2.46 -3.57
N VAL A 4 -8.94 -3.42 -4.48
CA VAL A 4 -7.83 -3.98 -5.29
C VAL A 4 -7.31 -2.95 -6.29
N GLU A 5 -8.21 -2.23 -6.96
CA GLU A 5 -7.85 -1.15 -7.88
C GLU A 5 -7.13 -0.03 -7.16
N ARG A 6 -7.61 0.35 -5.96
CA ARG A 6 -7.01 1.38 -5.11
C ARG A 6 -5.59 0.98 -4.74
N PHE A 7 -5.40 -0.22 -4.20
CA PHE A 7 -4.07 -0.72 -3.85
C PHE A 7 -3.12 -0.73 -5.07
N ILE A 8 -3.55 -1.28 -6.21
CA ILE A 8 -2.72 -1.31 -7.43
C ILE A 8 -2.36 0.12 -7.90
N ASN A 9 -3.26 1.08 -7.75
CA ASN A 9 -2.95 2.48 -8.05
C ASN A 9 -1.87 3.03 -7.11
N TYR A 10 -1.93 2.72 -5.83
CA TYR A 10 -0.92 3.16 -4.86
C TYR A 10 0.46 2.59 -5.15
N THR A 11 0.55 1.36 -5.66
CA THR A 11 1.84 0.76 -6.04
C THR A 11 2.56 1.51 -7.17
N LYS A 12 1.86 2.32 -7.96
CA LYS A 12 2.45 3.11 -9.05
C LYS A 12 3.33 4.28 -8.56
N PHE A 13 3.14 4.69 -7.30
CA PHE A 13 3.96 5.73 -6.69
C PHE A 13 5.23 5.11 -6.12
N ASP A 14 6.38 5.64 -6.54
CA ASP A 14 7.65 5.34 -5.89
C ASP A 14 7.74 6.11 -4.58
N THR A 15 7.67 5.40 -3.47
CA THR A 15 7.72 5.98 -2.11
C THR A 15 8.89 5.42 -1.30
N GLN A 16 9.90 4.89 -1.97
CA GLN A 16 11.06 4.30 -1.31
C GLN A 16 11.74 5.30 -0.37
N SER A 17 11.96 4.87 0.86
CA SER A 17 12.70 5.63 1.89
C SER A 17 14.21 5.63 1.64
N SER A 18 14.94 6.38 2.43
CA SER A 18 16.41 6.42 2.42
C SER A 18 16.94 6.44 3.85
N GLU A 19 17.82 5.50 4.18
CA GLU A 19 18.48 5.43 5.49
C GLU A 19 19.56 6.49 5.67
N ASP A 20 20.12 7.00 4.55
CA ASP A 20 21.17 8.02 4.54
C ASP A 20 20.63 9.45 4.66
N SER A 21 19.32 9.63 4.72
CA SER A 21 18.67 10.94 4.76
C SER A 21 18.37 11.40 6.18
N GLU A 22 18.72 12.64 6.49
CA GLU A 22 18.33 13.33 7.73
C GLU A 22 17.01 14.11 7.61
N SER A 23 16.39 14.12 6.42
CA SER A 23 15.12 14.83 6.18
C SER A 23 13.89 14.00 6.55
N VAL A 24 12.76 14.68 6.76
CA VAL A 24 11.44 14.06 6.92
C VAL A 24 10.48 14.71 5.92
N PRO A 25 9.90 13.94 4.99
CA PRO A 25 10.17 12.52 4.75
C PRO A 25 11.60 12.29 4.25
N SER A 26 12.11 11.08 4.40
CA SER A 26 13.47 10.72 4.01
C SER A 26 13.74 10.84 2.50
N THR A 27 12.69 10.83 1.67
CA THR A 27 12.75 11.11 0.24
C THR A 27 11.59 12.00 -0.19
N ALA A 28 11.87 13.01 -1.03
CA ALA A 28 10.84 13.96 -1.49
C ALA A 28 9.74 13.29 -2.34
N LYS A 29 10.03 12.15 -2.99
CA LYS A 29 9.05 11.39 -3.80
C LYS A 29 7.87 10.84 -2.99
N GLN A 30 8.01 10.67 -1.68
CA GLN A 30 6.91 10.31 -0.78
C GLN A 30 5.82 11.38 -0.75
N LEU A 31 6.19 12.66 -0.90
CA LEU A 31 5.25 13.78 -0.92
C LEU A 31 4.29 13.75 -2.13
N ASP A 32 4.67 13.11 -3.22
CA ASP A 32 3.78 13.00 -4.39
C ASP A 32 2.62 12.05 -4.09
N PHE A 33 2.90 10.95 -3.41
CA PHE A 33 1.86 10.03 -2.93
C PHE A 33 1.04 10.66 -1.81
N ALA A 34 1.67 11.40 -0.90
CA ALA A 34 0.96 12.12 0.17
C ALA A 34 -0.07 13.12 -0.39
N LYS A 35 0.29 13.89 -1.44
CA LYS A 35 -0.63 14.81 -2.10
C LYS A 35 -1.79 14.08 -2.78
N TYR A 36 -1.49 12.94 -3.42
CA TYR A 36 -2.53 12.10 -4.04
C TYR A 36 -3.52 11.62 -2.99
N LEU A 37 -3.02 11.04 -1.87
CA LEU A 37 -3.86 10.55 -0.77
C LEU A 37 -4.70 11.67 -0.14
N LYS A 38 -4.12 12.85 0.08
CA LYS A 38 -4.86 13.99 0.59
C LYS A 38 -6.06 14.31 -0.30
N HIS A 39 -5.84 14.36 -1.61
CA HIS A 39 -6.91 14.65 -2.57
C HIS A 39 -7.97 13.54 -2.58
N GLU A 40 -7.57 12.27 -2.56
CA GLU A 40 -8.50 11.14 -2.52
C GLU A 40 -9.36 11.16 -1.26
N LEU A 41 -8.79 11.44 -0.09
CA LEU A 41 -9.52 11.56 1.18
C LEU A 41 -10.55 12.72 1.15
N GLU A 42 -10.21 13.83 0.48
CA GLU A 42 -11.14 14.93 0.23
C GLU A 42 -12.30 14.52 -0.70
N GLU A 43 -12.00 13.76 -1.76
CA GLU A 43 -13.02 13.24 -2.71
C GLU A 43 -13.93 12.19 -2.08
N GLU A 44 -13.41 11.35 -1.17
CA GLU A 44 -14.19 10.39 -0.38
C GLU A 44 -15.06 11.09 0.69
N GLY A 45 -14.92 12.40 0.84
CA GLY A 45 -15.78 13.22 1.71
C GLY A 45 -15.40 13.19 3.18
N LEU A 46 -14.16 12.84 3.52
CA LEU A 46 -13.68 12.95 4.90
C LEU A 46 -13.55 14.41 5.32
N SER A 47 -13.64 14.64 6.62
CA SER A 47 -13.51 15.96 7.22
C SER A 47 -12.08 16.18 7.73
N ASP A 48 -11.72 17.46 7.87
CA ASP A 48 -10.49 17.89 8.51
C ASP A 48 -9.26 17.19 7.86
N VAL A 49 -9.25 17.14 6.52
CA VAL A 49 -8.15 16.53 5.76
C VAL A 49 -6.98 17.50 5.72
N GLU A 50 -5.93 17.16 6.44
CA GLU A 50 -4.73 17.99 6.58
C GLU A 50 -3.49 17.18 6.19
N MET A 51 -2.51 17.86 5.62
CA MET A 51 -1.16 17.32 5.38
C MET A 51 -0.17 18.35 5.93
N ASP A 52 0.72 17.91 6.82
CA ASP A 52 1.76 18.77 7.35
C ASP A 52 2.99 18.86 6.43
N ASP A 53 3.96 19.69 6.83
CA ASP A 53 5.20 19.91 6.07
C ASP A 53 6.11 18.67 6.02
N MET A 54 5.87 17.67 6.89
CA MET A 54 6.60 16.40 6.94
C MET A 54 5.93 15.31 6.11
N GLY A 55 4.74 15.60 5.55
CA GLY A 55 3.97 14.66 4.72
C GLY A 55 3.04 13.74 5.51
N TYR A 56 2.85 13.95 6.81
CA TYR A 56 1.81 13.25 7.57
C TYR A 56 0.43 13.74 7.15
N ILE A 57 -0.48 12.79 6.93
CA ILE A 57 -1.86 13.08 6.53
C ILE A 57 -2.79 12.67 7.65
N TYR A 58 -3.71 13.56 7.95
CA TYR A 58 -4.77 13.35 8.92
C TYR A 58 -6.12 13.56 8.25
N ALA A 59 -7.10 12.73 8.59
CA ALA A 59 -8.47 12.89 8.14
C ALA A 59 -9.44 12.35 9.19
N THR A 60 -10.66 12.83 9.18
CA THR A 60 -11.69 12.44 10.13
C THR A 60 -12.93 11.93 9.42
N LEU A 61 -13.33 10.70 9.71
CA LEU A 61 -14.66 10.20 9.40
C LEU A 61 -15.57 10.48 10.59
N LYS A 62 -16.49 11.43 10.45
CA LYS A 62 -17.40 11.82 11.54
C LYS A 62 -18.37 10.68 11.86
N GLY A 63 -18.58 10.45 13.15
CA GLY A 63 -19.55 9.47 13.62
C GLY A 63 -20.98 9.78 13.16
N ASN A 64 -21.73 8.75 12.80
CA ASN A 64 -23.13 8.84 12.35
C ASN A 64 -24.15 8.57 13.47
N THR A 65 -23.71 8.59 14.72
CA THR A 65 -24.55 8.34 15.92
C THR A 65 -24.54 9.53 16.87
N LYS A 66 -25.65 9.69 17.62
CA LYS A 66 -25.75 10.67 18.72
C LYS A 66 -25.23 10.11 20.07
N LYS A 67 -24.87 8.84 20.11
CA LYS A 67 -24.31 8.22 21.32
C LYS A 67 -22.87 8.67 21.53
N LYS A 68 -22.48 8.85 22.78
CA LYS A 68 -21.07 9.10 23.12
C LYS A 68 -20.27 7.81 22.85
N THR A 69 -19.39 7.85 21.88
CA THR A 69 -18.51 6.74 21.48
C THR A 69 -17.06 7.18 21.59
N PRO A 70 -16.12 6.26 21.80
CA PRO A 70 -14.70 6.57 21.67
C PRO A 70 -14.35 6.91 20.23
N THR A 71 -13.32 7.73 20.07
CA THR A 71 -12.64 7.90 18.77
C THR A 71 -11.67 6.74 18.55
N ILE A 72 -11.70 6.14 17.37
CA ILE A 72 -10.77 5.09 16.94
C ILE A 72 -9.85 5.70 15.89
N GLY A 73 -8.54 5.52 16.04
CA GLY A 73 -7.54 5.92 15.04
C GLY A 73 -7.01 4.68 14.30
N PHE A 74 -6.91 4.81 13.00
CA PHE A 74 -6.20 3.88 12.14
C PHE A 74 -4.94 4.56 11.63
N ILE A 75 -3.84 3.84 11.54
CA ILE A 75 -2.54 4.36 11.15
C ILE A 75 -1.91 3.39 10.17
N SER A 76 -1.33 3.92 9.11
CA SER A 76 -0.61 3.18 8.08
C SER A 76 0.50 4.07 7.52
N HIS A 77 1.65 3.49 7.12
CA HIS A 77 2.74 4.27 6.56
C HIS A 77 2.76 4.18 5.03
N MET A 78 3.30 5.21 4.38
CA MET A 78 3.30 5.32 2.93
C MET A 78 4.64 4.95 2.28
N ASP A 79 5.72 5.01 3.04
CA ASP A 79 7.04 4.68 2.50
C ASP A 79 7.23 3.17 2.30
N THR A 80 8.14 2.83 1.42
CA THR A 80 8.57 1.45 1.18
C THR A 80 10.04 1.28 1.52
N SER A 81 10.44 0.04 1.90
CA SER A 81 11.82 -0.31 2.23
C SER A 81 12.80 0.08 1.13
N PRO A 82 14.03 0.52 1.49
CA PRO A 82 15.12 0.73 0.55
C PRO A 82 15.81 -0.56 0.05
N ASP A 83 15.46 -1.74 0.61
CA ASP A 83 16.16 -3.01 0.32
C ASP A 83 16.01 -3.48 -1.13
N ALA A 84 14.90 -3.11 -1.79
CA ALA A 84 14.68 -3.39 -3.19
C ALA A 84 13.91 -2.25 -3.85
N SER A 85 13.96 -2.16 -5.20
CA SER A 85 13.31 -1.08 -5.94
C SER A 85 11.81 -1.02 -5.68
N GLY A 86 11.30 0.17 -5.38
CA GLY A 86 9.87 0.49 -5.32
C GLY A 86 9.38 1.26 -6.56
N LYS A 87 10.19 1.30 -7.64
CA LYS A 87 9.91 2.05 -8.86
C LYS A 87 9.39 1.14 -9.97
N ASP A 88 8.42 1.65 -10.74
CA ASP A 88 7.85 0.97 -11.92
C ASP A 88 7.27 -0.43 -11.59
N ILE A 89 6.62 -0.54 -10.45
CA ILE A 89 6.03 -1.79 -9.95
C ILE A 89 4.96 -2.30 -10.92
N LYS A 90 5.11 -3.55 -11.35
CA LYS A 90 4.19 -4.24 -12.26
C LYS A 90 3.28 -5.19 -11.48
N ALA A 91 2.38 -4.60 -10.69
CA ALA A 91 1.41 -5.36 -9.93
C ALA A 91 0.39 -6.05 -10.84
N ARG A 92 0.09 -7.32 -10.56
CA ARG A 92 -0.94 -8.10 -11.24
C ARG A 92 -1.70 -8.99 -10.27
N VAL A 93 -2.94 -9.30 -10.61
CA VAL A 93 -3.81 -10.19 -9.83
C VAL A 93 -3.76 -11.60 -10.43
N ILE A 94 -3.48 -12.59 -9.60
CA ILE A 94 -3.67 -14.00 -9.90
C ILE A 94 -5.03 -14.39 -9.31
N LYS A 95 -5.97 -14.74 -10.17
CA LYS A 95 -7.31 -15.14 -9.74
C LYS A 95 -7.34 -16.61 -9.35
N ASN A 96 -8.06 -16.94 -8.27
CA ASN A 96 -8.30 -18.30 -7.80
C ASN A 96 -6.99 -19.12 -7.75
N TYR A 97 -6.03 -18.61 -7.00
CA TYR A 97 -4.69 -19.21 -6.89
C TYR A 97 -4.75 -20.72 -6.59
N ASP A 98 -3.98 -21.51 -7.29
CA ASP A 98 -4.02 -22.97 -7.23
C ASP A 98 -3.23 -23.59 -6.05
N GLY A 99 -2.43 -22.82 -5.33
CA GLY A 99 -1.61 -23.26 -4.21
C GLY A 99 -0.22 -23.78 -4.62
N GLU A 100 0.18 -23.58 -5.87
CA GLU A 100 1.45 -24.06 -6.43
C GLU A 100 2.46 -22.89 -6.58
N ASP A 101 3.64 -23.17 -7.11
CA ASP A 101 4.67 -22.18 -7.38
C ASP A 101 4.16 -21.08 -8.32
N ILE A 102 4.49 -19.83 -8.06
CA ILE A 102 4.10 -18.68 -8.89
C ILE A 102 5.29 -18.23 -9.75
N GLU A 103 5.19 -18.36 -11.05
CA GLU A 103 6.13 -17.70 -11.96
C GLU A 103 5.77 -16.21 -12.04
N LEU A 104 6.62 -15.38 -11.43
CA LEU A 104 6.46 -13.91 -11.41
C LEU A 104 6.84 -13.30 -12.75
N SER A 105 7.98 -13.74 -13.31
CA SER A 105 8.46 -13.44 -14.66
C SER A 105 9.42 -14.57 -15.11
N PRO A 106 9.84 -14.65 -16.37
CA PRO A 106 10.71 -15.71 -16.86
C PRO A 106 11.92 -15.95 -15.96
N GLY A 107 11.97 -17.11 -15.31
CA GLY A 107 13.03 -17.52 -14.41
C GLY A 107 12.98 -16.95 -12.99
N ILE A 108 11.98 -16.18 -12.63
CA ILE A 108 11.75 -15.69 -11.26
C ILE A 108 10.50 -16.38 -10.71
N ILE A 109 10.70 -17.23 -9.71
CA ILE A 109 9.65 -18.07 -9.13
C ILE A 109 9.51 -17.76 -7.64
N SER A 110 8.29 -17.47 -7.20
CA SER A 110 7.90 -17.52 -5.79
C SER A 110 7.47 -18.93 -5.47
N SER A 111 8.37 -19.69 -4.83
CA SER A 111 8.18 -21.13 -4.59
C SER A 111 7.46 -21.38 -3.27
N VAL A 112 6.49 -22.29 -3.28
CA VAL A 112 5.81 -22.79 -2.07
C VAL A 112 6.74 -23.60 -1.15
N GLU A 113 7.90 -24.03 -1.62
CA GLU A 113 8.93 -24.62 -0.77
C GLU A 113 9.59 -23.56 0.12
N LYS A 114 9.86 -22.36 -0.43
CA LYS A 114 10.46 -21.23 0.31
C LYS A 114 9.42 -20.47 1.13
N PHE A 115 8.20 -20.36 0.63
CA PHE A 115 7.09 -19.61 1.22
C PHE A 115 5.87 -20.54 1.40
N PRO A 116 5.93 -21.47 2.36
CA PRO A 116 4.89 -22.50 2.53
C PRO A 116 3.53 -21.94 2.92
N GLU A 117 3.48 -20.72 3.46
CA GLU A 117 2.26 -19.97 3.75
C GLU A 117 1.40 -19.70 2.52
N LEU A 118 1.98 -19.64 1.32
CA LEU A 118 1.24 -19.49 0.06
C LEU A 118 0.18 -20.57 -0.12
N LYS A 119 0.42 -21.78 0.37
CA LYS A 119 -0.53 -22.91 0.25
C LYS A 119 -1.84 -22.65 0.98
N ALA A 120 -1.82 -21.84 2.04
CA ALA A 120 -3.01 -21.48 2.79
C ALA A 120 -3.98 -20.59 2.01
N HIS A 121 -3.47 -19.91 0.97
CA HIS A 121 -4.23 -18.99 0.12
C HIS A 121 -4.78 -19.62 -1.16
N LYS A 122 -4.77 -20.96 -1.24
CA LYS A 122 -5.38 -21.68 -2.35
C LYS A 122 -6.86 -21.33 -2.50
N GLY A 123 -7.25 -20.93 -3.71
CA GLY A 123 -8.62 -20.50 -4.03
C GLY A 123 -8.87 -19.00 -3.83
N GLU A 124 -7.91 -18.27 -3.27
CA GLU A 124 -7.98 -16.82 -3.10
C GLU A 124 -7.36 -16.09 -4.31
N ASP A 125 -7.68 -14.82 -4.44
CA ASP A 125 -7.01 -13.93 -5.38
C ASP A 125 -5.74 -13.37 -4.73
N ILE A 126 -4.61 -13.43 -5.42
CA ILE A 126 -3.32 -12.95 -4.91
C ILE A 126 -2.79 -11.84 -5.81
N ILE A 127 -2.25 -10.78 -5.20
CA ILE A 127 -1.58 -9.70 -5.93
C ILE A 127 -0.06 -9.92 -5.84
N VAL A 128 0.61 -9.90 -6.98
CA VAL A 128 2.05 -10.11 -7.10
C VAL A 128 2.69 -9.06 -8.01
N THR A 129 4.03 -8.92 -7.93
CA THR A 129 4.82 -8.17 -8.92
C THR A 129 5.41 -9.12 -9.96
N ASP A 130 6.26 -8.58 -10.85
CA ASP A 130 7.10 -9.39 -11.75
C ASP A 130 8.36 -9.96 -11.07
N GLY A 131 8.55 -9.70 -9.78
CA GLY A 131 9.70 -10.18 -9.00
C GLY A 131 10.98 -9.33 -9.15
N THR A 132 10.94 -8.25 -9.93
CA THR A 132 12.07 -7.32 -10.08
C THR A 132 12.03 -6.14 -9.12
N THR A 133 10.89 -5.96 -8.44
CA THR A 133 10.64 -4.87 -7.47
C THR A 133 9.94 -5.40 -6.23
N LEU A 134 9.87 -4.57 -5.18
CA LEU A 134 8.88 -4.75 -4.13
C LEU A 134 7.47 -4.66 -4.71
N LEU A 135 6.48 -5.25 -4.06
CA LEU A 135 5.07 -4.96 -4.30
C LEU A 135 4.64 -3.66 -3.60
N GLY A 136 5.24 -3.36 -2.46
CA GLY A 136 4.88 -2.21 -1.64
C GLY A 136 3.57 -2.40 -0.87
N ALA A 137 3.17 -3.65 -0.61
CA ALA A 137 1.98 -3.94 0.19
C ALA A 137 2.12 -3.46 1.63
N ASP A 138 3.30 -3.51 2.17
CA ASP A 138 3.68 -2.94 3.46
C ASP A 138 4.14 -1.47 3.25
N ASP A 139 3.34 -0.41 3.55
CA ASP A 139 1.98 -0.61 4.10
C ASP A 139 0.89 0.07 3.26
N LYS A 140 1.07 0.13 1.93
CA LYS A 140 0.06 0.68 1.01
C LYS A 140 -1.25 -0.12 0.98
N ALA A 141 -1.20 -1.42 1.34
CA ALA A 141 -2.40 -2.22 1.48
C ALA A 141 -3.22 -1.72 2.69
N GLY A 142 -2.57 -1.47 3.82
CA GLY A 142 -3.22 -0.88 4.98
C GLY A 142 -3.81 0.50 4.69
N ILE A 143 -3.12 1.34 3.92
CA ILE A 143 -3.70 2.63 3.47
C ILE A 143 -4.97 2.37 2.64
N ALA A 144 -4.93 1.43 1.70
CA ALA A 144 -6.08 1.13 0.84
C ALA A 144 -7.28 0.58 1.62
N GLU A 145 -7.04 -0.17 2.70
CA GLU A 145 -8.09 -0.67 3.60
C GLU A 145 -8.69 0.43 4.49
N ILE A 146 -7.90 1.45 4.84
CA ILE A 146 -8.35 2.57 5.67
C ILE A 146 -9.23 3.54 4.86
N VAL A 147 -8.89 3.77 3.59
CA VAL A 147 -9.59 4.70 2.70
C VAL A 147 -10.80 4.05 2.03
#